data_9805d55e65229bb52de385d8d227255c
#
_entry.id   9805d55e65229bb52de385d8d227255c
#
_cell.length_a   1.000
_cell.length_b   1.000
_cell.length_c   1.000
_cell.angle_alpha   90.00
_cell.angle_beta   90.00
_cell.angle_gamma   90.00
#
_symmetry.space_group_name_H-M   'P 1'
#
loop_
_entity.id
_entity.type
_entity.pdbx_description
1 polymer ?
#
loop_
_entity_poly.entity_id
_entity_poly.type
_entity_poly.pdbx_seq_one_letter_code
_entity_poly.pdbx_strand_id
1 'polypeptide(L)'
;GISLTSTGLWLIWGKTTKWLLLISSNGLSNLFMNPISYPIKTLLAPSPGYRWGEHLCLLAPLGAIMAFVILCLGWWGEPVRQFFSPLATADIHITRFMSVVTHIGNPLIYVFYLVLLLVALTKRDWRETMFVLRCVLFSAFFLCFVMQIMKYGLGMPRPGFPWPPYPLGFINQYASFPSGHTATIITVAVPLALWFRNRPFSLFLSVVIALMGFSRVWLGQHHPIDIVGGMLLGSIAARCIACERIPMKKGEQHALDEQKIREETVK
;
A
#
# COMPACT_ATOMS: atom_id res chain seq x y z
N GLY A 1 -30.46 51.71 -5.73
CA GLY A 1 -30.28 51.34 -4.36
C GLY A 1 -30.82 49.94 -4.12
N ILE A 2 -29.94 48.92 -4.07
CA ILE A 2 -30.36 47.57 -3.72
C ILE A 2 -30.06 47.43 -2.22
N SER A 3 -31.11 47.37 -1.42
CA SER A 3 -31.05 47.08 0.00
C SER A 3 -30.78 45.59 0.19
N LEU A 4 -29.55 45.24 0.57
CA LEU A 4 -29.19 43.89 1.07
C LEU A 4 -29.72 43.76 2.50
N THR A 5 -30.85 43.10 2.66
CA THR A 5 -31.41 42.79 3.98
C THR A 5 -30.49 41.77 4.72
N SER A 6 -30.14 42.10 5.96
CA SER A 6 -29.27 41.36 6.85
C SER A 6 -29.73 39.94 7.21
N THR A 7 -30.91 39.53 6.74
CA THR A 7 -31.50 38.21 7.02
C THR A 7 -30.92 37.05 6.20
N GLY A 8 -30.32 37.32 5.04
CA GLY A 8 -29.73 36.28 4.19
C GLY A 8 -28.37 35.70 4.73
N LEU A 9 -27.60 36.57 5.36
CA LEU A 9 -26.30 36.18 5.93
C LEU A 9 -26.44 35.33 7.20
N TRP A 10 -27.47 35.55 8.01
CA TRP A 10 -27.72 34.74 9.18
C TRP A 10 -28.21 33.33 8.88
N LEU A 11 -28.91 33.13 7.75
CA LEU A 11 -29.36 31.79 7.32
C LEU A 11 -28.20 30.92 6.78
N ILE A 12 -27.20 31.54 6.17
CA ILE A 12 -26.00 30.80 5.70
C ILE A 12 -25.07 30.45 6.88
N TRP A 13 -24.91 31.38 7.82
CA TRP A 13 -24.05 31.18 9.01
C TRP A 13 -24.65 30.16 9.99
N GLY A 14 -25.98 30.20 10.17
CA GLY A 14 -26.69 29.22 11.02
C GLY A 14 -26.66 27.79 10.48
N LYS A 15 -26.60 27.59 9.17
CA LYS A 15 -26.45 26.24 8.56
C LYS A 15 -25.03 25.71 8.68
N THR A 16 -24.04 26.55 8.46
CA THR A 16 -22.60 26.13 8.57
C THR A 16 -22.18 25.84 10.01
N THR A 17 -22.65 26.62 10.99
CA THR A 17 -22.39 26.34 12.40
C THR A 17 -23.13 25.10 12.91
N LYS A 18 -24.33 24.80 12.39
CA LYS A 18 -25.02 23.54 12.70
C LYS A 18 -24.27 22.31 12.14
N TRP A 19 -23.68 22.43 10.97
CA TRP A 19 -22.82 21.36 10.41
C TRP A 19 -21.53 21.18 11.20
N LEU A 20 -20.86 22.25 11.62
CA LEU A 20 -19.66 22.20 12.44
C LEU A 20 -19.96 21.68 13.86
N LEU A 21 -21.10 22.02 14.45
CA LEU A 21 -21.54 21.50 15.77
C LEU A 21 -22.00 20.04 15.67
N LEU A 22 -22.61 19.61 14.56
CA LEU A 22 -22.93 18.19 14.32
C LEU A 22 -21.68 17.33 14.12
N ILE A 23 -20.62 17.88 13.53
CA ILE A 23 -19.32 17.21 13.42
C ILE A 23 -18.63 17.19 14.80
N SER A 24 -18.77 18.22 15.63
CA SER A 24 -18.09 18.36 16.91
C SER A 24 -18.73 17.56 18.06
N SER A 25 -20.05 17.47 18.14
CA SER A 25 -20.69 16.89 19.33
C SER A 25 -21.27 15.49 19.16
N ASN A 26 -21.68 15.10 17.95
CA ASN A 26 -22.24 13.76 17.71
C ASN A 26 -21.35 12.89 16.82
N GLY A 27 -20.43 13.47 16.06
CA GLY A 27 -19.54 12.71 15.17
C GLY A 27 -18.43 11.98 15.91
N LEU A 28 -17.80 12.64 16.87
CA LEU A 28 -16.69 12.05 17.65
C LEU A 28 -17.18 11.13 18.77
N SER A 29 -18.28 11.45 19.44
CA SER A 29 -18.82 10.59 20.50
C SER A 29 -19.42 9.30 19.95
N ASN A 30 -20.09 9.33 18.80
CA ASN A 30 -20.56 8.11 18.11
C ASN A 30 -19.41 7.34 17.43
N LEU A 31 -18.27 8.00 17.16
CA LEU A 31 -17.06 7.33 16.69
C LEU A 31 -16.46 6.41 17.78
N PHE A 32 -16.66 6.78 19.08
CA PHE A 32 -16.11 6.05 20.22
C PHE A 32 -17.16 5.26 21.03
N MET A 33 -18.45 5.48 20.83
CA MET A 33 -19.51 4.91 21.67
C MET A 33 -20.30 3.73 21.09
N ASN A 34 -20.00 3.29 19.87
CA ASN A 34 -20.31 1.92 19.44
C ASN A 34 -19.02 1.23 19.01
N PRO A 35 -18.18 0.80 19.94
CA PRO A 35 -17.19 -0.20 19.63
C PRO A 35 -18.02 -1.45 19.30
N ILE A 36 -18.21 -1.77 18.03
CA ILE A 36 -18.31 -3.17 17.66
C ILE A 36 -17.02 -3.72 18.25
N SER A 37 -17.14 -4.37 19.40
CA SER A 37 -16.03 -4.98 20.12
C SER A 37 -15.54 -6.17 19.31
N TYR A 38 -14.90 -5.86 18.18
CA TYR A 38 -14.00 -6.80 17.55
C TYR A 38 -12.80 -6.86 18.49
N PRO A 39 -12.61 -7.96 19.20
CA PRO A 39 -11.49 -8.07 20.11
C PRO A 39 -10.22 -7.82 19.31
N ILE A 40 -9.26 -7.10 19.90
CA ILE A 40 -7.92 -6.83 19.32
C ILE A 40 -7.29 -8.11 18.73
N LYS A 41 -7.65 -9.27 19.29
CA LYS A 41 -7.30 -10.60 18.76
C LYS A 41 -7.73 -10.84 17.30
N THR A 42 -8.85 -10.30 16.85
CA THR A 42 -9.30 -10.42 15.45
C THR A 42 -8.56 -9.45 14.51
N LEU A 43 -8.06 -8.34 15.02
CA LEU A 43 -7.19 -7.43 14.27
C LEU A 43 -5.82 -8.06 13.97
N LEU A 44 -5.34 -8.93 14.85
CA LEU A 44 -4.02 -9.57 14.73
C LEU A 44 -4.10 -11.00 14.20
N ALA A 45 -5.27 -11.64 14.21
CA ALA A 45 -5.43 -13.00 13.71
C ALA A 45 -5.23 -13.04 12.18
N PRO A 46 -4.33 -13.89 11.67
CA PRO A 46 -4.23 -14.12 10.22
C PRO A 46 -5.53 -14.75 9.74
N SER A 47 -6.06 -14.27 8.59
CA SER A 47 -7.27 -14.83 8.02
C SER A 47 -7.07 -16.29 7.65
N PRO A 48 -7.94 -17.21 8.12
CA PRO A 48 -7.76 -18.64 7.94
C PRO A 48 -7.84 -19.11 6.47
N GLY A 49 -8.36 -18.30 5.56
CA GLY A 49 -8.52 -18.59 4.14
C GLY A 49 -7.65 -17.73 3.23
N TYR A 50 -6.40 -17.43 3.59
CA TYR A 50 -5.55 -16.59 2.76
C TYR A 50 -5.32 -17.18 1.36
N ARG A 51 -5.58 -16.41 0.33
CA ARG A 51 -5.56 -16.82 -1.08
C ARG A 51 -4.14 -16.78 -1.66
N TRP A 52 -3.31 -17.73 -1.25
CA TRP A 52 -1.93 -17.83 -1.72
C TRP A 52 -1.80 -17.91 -3.24
N GLY A 53 -2.72 -18.61 -3.91
CA GLY A 53 -2.70 -18.70 -5.38
C GLY A 53 -2.79 -17.34 -6.05
N GLU A 54 -3.69 -16.46 -5.60
CA GLU A 54 -3.80 -15.10 -6.14
C GLU A 54 -2.61 -14.23 -5.79
N HIS A 55 -2.12 -14.34 -4.55
CA HIS A 55 -0.91 -13.64 -4.15
C HIS A 55 0.28 -14.01 -5.05
N LEU A 56 0.52 -15.30 -5.26
CA LEU A 56 1.59 -15.78 -6.13
C LEU A 56 1.38 -15.35 -7.58
N CYS A 57 0.15 -15.38 -8.10
CA CYS A 57 -0.16 -14.88 -9.44
C CYS A 57 0.15 -13.38 -9.59
N LEU A 58 -0.08 -12.57 -8.54
CA LEU A 58 0.28 -11.15 -8.55
C LEU A 58 1.79 -10.92 -8.64
N LEU A 59 2.57 -11.78 -8.01
CA LEU A 59 4.04 -11.69 -8.00
C LEU A 59 4.70 -12.39 -9.19
N ALA A 60 3.97 -13.27 -9.89
CA ALA A 60 4.53 -14.12 -10.93
C ALA A 60 5.28 -13.36 -12.04
N PRO A 61 4.77 -12.21 -12.57
CA PRO A 61 5.52 -11.46 -13.59
C PRO A 61 6.87 -10.95 -13.07
N LEU A 62 6.91 -10.35 -11.85
CA LEU A 62 8.17 -9.90 -11.26
C LEU A 62 9.08 -11.08 -10.97
N GLY A 63 8.53 -12.17 -10.42
CA GLY A 63 9.29 -13.40 -10.14
C GLY A 63 9.91 -14.00 -11.38
N ALA A 64 9.17 -14.06 -12.49
CA ALA A 64 9.68 -14.54 -13.78
C ALA A 64 10.80 -13.65 -14.34
N ILE A 65 10.63 -12.32 -14.28
CA ILE A 65 11.67 -11.37 -14.70
C ILE A 65 12.92 -11.54 -13.84
N MET A 66 12.78 -11.60 -12.53
CA MET A 66 13.93 -11.76 -11.63
C MET A 66 14.61 -13.12 -11.82
N ALA A 67 13.84 -14.21 -11.99
CA ALA A 67 14.39 -15.53 -12.28
C ALA A 67 15.19 -15.51 -13.59
N PHE A 68 14.66 -14.90 -14.65
CA PHE A 68 15.37 -14.76 -15.92
C PHE A 68 16.68 -13.96 -15.74
N VAL A 69 16.63 -12.80 -15.07
CA VAL A 69 17.83 -11.98 -14.86
C VAL A 69 18.85 -12.73 -14.02
N ILE A 70 18.44 -13.43 -12.98
CA ILE A 70 19.34 -14.22 -12.11
C ILE A 70 19.98 -15.38 -12.87
N LEU A 71 19.24 -16.08 -13.72
CA LEU A 71 19.76 -17.20 -14.51
C LEU A 71 20.73 -16.75 -15.59
N CYS A 72 20.51 -15.60 -16.22
CA CYS A 72 21.35 -15.07 -17.30
C CYS A 72 22.57 -14.28 -16.82
N LEU A 73 22.40 -13.47 -15.76
CA LEU A 73 23.39 -12.48 -15.33
C LEU A 73 23.89 -12.69 -13.90
N GLY A 74 23.24 -13.58 -13.17
CA GLY A 74 23.54 -13.80 -11.75
C GLY A 74 22.68 -12.95 -10.82
N TRP A 75 22.72 -13.28 -9.56
CA TRP A 75 21.91 -12.71 -8.48
C TRP A 75 22.51 -11.45 -7.85
N TRP A 76 23.84 -11.25 -8.08
CA TRP A 76 24.63 -10.22 -7.43
C TRP A 76 25.78 -9.74 -8.33
N GLY A 77 26.21 -8.51 -8.13
CA GLY A 77 27.51 -8.02 -8.57
C GLY A 77 27.55 -7.32 -9.91
N GLU A 78 28.75 -7.24 -10.43
CA GLU A 78 29.14 -6.47 -11.58
C GLU A 78 28.48 -6.92 -12.91
N PRO A 79 28.25 -8.23 -13.19
CA PRO A 79 27.64 -8.64 -14.47
C PRO A 79 26.27 -8.00 -14.72
N VAL A 80 25.45 -7.90 -13.68
CA VAL A 80 24.11 -7.24 -13.78
C VAL A 80 24.27 -5.76 -14.10
N ARG A 81 25.19 -5.08 -13.42
CA ARG A 81 25.48 -3.66 -13.65
C ARG A 81 26.02 -3.42 -15.05
N GLN A 82 26.99 -4.21 -15.49
CA GLN A 82 27.58 -4.10 -16.82
C GLN A 82 26.57 -4.31 -17.94
N PHE A 83 25.57 -5.16 -17.72
CA PHE A 83 24.51 -5.38 -18.71
C PHE A 83 23.52 -4.20 -18.76
N PHE A 84 23.00 -3.76 -17.62
CA PHE A 84 21.93 -2.74 -17.60
C PHE A 84 22.43 -1.30 -17.73
N SER A 85 23.63 -0.95 -17.26
CA SER A 85 24.14 0.41 -17.30
C SER A 85 24.28 0.99 -18.71
N PRO A 86 24.84 0.28 -19.71
CA PRO A 86 24.89 0.77 -21.08
C PRO A 86 23.49 0.93 -21.68
N LEU A 87 22.58 -0.01 -21.42
CA LEU A 87 21.19 0.08 -21.92
C LEU A 87 20.46 1.28 -21.32
N ALA A 88 20.64 1.53 -20.05
CA ALA A 88 20.02 2.67 -19.35
C ALA A 88 20.56 4.03 -19.84
N THR A 89 21.83 4.08 -20.28
CA THR A 89 22.41 5.28 -20.89
C THR A 89 22.04 5.46 -22.36
N ALA A 90 21.90 4.36 -23.10
CA ALA A 90 21.55 4.39 -24.52
C ALA A 90 20.09 4.81 -24.75
N ASP A 91 19.16 4.36 -23.91
CA ASP A 91 17.75 4.69 -24.04
C ASP A 91 17.26 5.57 -22.88
N ILE A 92 17.33 6.88 -23.10
CA ILE A 92 16.90 7.87 -22.11
C ILE A 92 15.38 7.86 -21.89
N HIS A 93 14.59 7.44 -22.88
CA HIS A 93 13.13 7.42 -22.74
C HIS A 93 12.69 6.29 -21.81
N ILE A 94 13.21 5.09 -22.00
CA ILE A 94 12.96 3.96 -21.09
C ILE A 94 13.46 4.30 -19.68
N THR A 95 14.64 4.87 -19.56
CA THR A 95 15.23 5.25 -18.26
C THR A 95 14.40 6.30 -17.54
N ARG A 96 13.88 7.31 -18.26
CA ARG A 96 12.94 8.29 -17.67
C ARG A 96 11.64 7.61 -17.24
N PHE A 97 11.08 6.74 -18.07
CA PHE A 97 9.88 5.97 -17.72
C PHE A 97 10.11 5.15 -16.43
N MET A 98 11.20 4.38 -16.35
CA MET A 98 11.55 3.61 -15.16
C MET A 98 11.77 4.49 -13.92
N SER A 99 12.36 5.68 -14.11
CA SER A 99 12.51 6.67 -13.05
C SER A 99 11.15 7.20 -12.56
N VAL A 100 10.23 7.52 -13.46
CA VAL A 100 8.87 7.94 -13.13
C VAL A 100 8.14 6.84 -12.36
N VAL A 101 8.18 5.61 -12.85
CA VAL A 101 7.57 4.45 -12.19
C VAL A 101 8.06 4.33 -10.76
N THR A 102 9.37 4.43 -10.53
CA THR A 102 9.95 4.23 -9.20
C THR A 102 9.66 5.39 -8.23
N HIS A 103 9.60 6.64 -8.74
CA HIS A 103 9.38 7.82 -7.88
C HIS A 103 7.90 8.08 -7.61
N ILE A 104 7.02 7.79 -8.57
CA ILE A 104 5.59 8.09 -8.47
C ILE A 104 4.76 6.88 -8.04
N GLY A 105 5.17 5.67 -8.37
CA GLY A 105 4.36 4.47 -8.16
C GLY A 105 3.97 4.24 -6.70
N ASN A 106 4.93 4.31 -5.77
CA ASN A 106 4.61 4.16 -4.34
C ASN A 106 3.76 5.32 -3.79
N PRO A 107 4.10 6.60 -4.00
CA PRO A 107 3.23 7.71 -3.60
C PRO A 107 1.82 7.60 -4.15
N LEU A 108 1.66 7.24 -5.43
CA LEU A 108 0.36 7.16 -6.07
C LEU A 108 -0.56 6.13 -5.42
N ILE A 109 -0.03 4.98 -5.00
CA ILE A 109 -0.85 3.97 -4.34
C ILE A 109 -1.27 4.43 -2.92
N TYR A 110 -0.46 5.22 -2.22
CA TYR A 110 -0.86 5.82 -0.94
C TYR A 110 -1.93 6.90 -1.12
N VAL A 111 -1.87 7.67 -2.22
CA VAL A 111 -2.96 8.60 -2.59
C VAL A 111 -4.25 7.82 -2.86
N PHE A 112 -4.17 6.67 -3.53
CA PHE A 112 -5.33 5.80 -3.72
C PHE A 112 -5.90 5.30 -2.38
N TYR A 113 -5.08 4.90 -1.44
CA TYR A 113 -5.52 4.54 -0.08
C TYR A 113 -6.17 5.70 0.65
N LEU A 114 -5.66 6.92 0.50
CA LEU A 114 -6.26 8.12 1.07
C LEU A 114 -7.66 8.36 0.49
N VAL A 115 -7.82 8.24 -0.83
CA VAL A 115 -9.13 8.36 -1.49
C VAL A 115 -10.09 7.29 -0.99
N LEU A 116 -9.64 6.04 -0.89
CA LEU A 116 -10.46 4.94 -0.33
C LEU A 116 -10.89 5.24 1.11
N LEU A 117 -9.98 5.77 1.93
CA LEU A 117 -10.29 6.14 3.31
C LEU A 117 -11.38 7.22 3.36
N LEU A 118 -11.22 8.27 2.56
CA LEU A 118 -12.21 9.36 2.51
C LEU A 118 -13.59 8.85 2.04
N VAL A 119 -13.62 8.00 1.02
CA VAL A 119 -14.86 7.37 0.54
C VAL A 119 -15.48 6.46 1.60
N ALA A 120 -14.69 5.65 2.28
CA ALA A 120 -15.17 4.77 3.34
C ALA A 120 -15.77 5.56 4.53
N LEU A 121 -15.10 6.67 4.91
CA LEU A 121 -15.57 7.55 5.98
C LEU A 121 -16.88 8.26 5.59
N THR A 122 -17.01 8.77 4.37
CA THR A 122 -18.25 9.42 3.91
C THR A 122 -19.42 8.46 3.83
N LYS A 123 -19.17 7.20 3.43
CA LYS A 123 -20.16 6.12 3.39
C LYS A 123 -20.41 5.48 4.76
N ARG A 124 -19.65 5.87 5.79
CA ARG A 124 -19.64 5.23 7.11
C ARG A 124 -19.40 3.72 7.05
N ASP A 125 -18.61 3.27 6.08
CA ASP A 125 -18.23 1.87 5.96
C ASP A 125 -17.02 1.58 6.85
N TRP A 126 -17.30 1.10 8.06
CA TRP A 126 -16.28 0.74 9.05
C TRP A 126 -15.37 -0.39 8.60
N ARG A 127 -15.86 -1.30 7.76
CA ARG A 127 -15.05 -2.43 7.28
C ARG A 127 -13.96 -1.94 6.33
N GLU A 128 -14.35 -1.09 5.36
CA GLU A 128 -13.39 -0.47 4.44
C GLU A 128 -12.43 0.46 5.19
N THR A 129 -12.95 1.25 6.14
CA THR A 129 -12.12 2.13 6.98
C THR A 129 -11.07 1.35 7.76
N MET A 130 -11.45 0.26 8.45
CA MET A 130 -10.52 -0.58 9.20
C MET A 130 -9.53 -1.30 8.30
N PHE A 131 -9.94 -1.75 7.12
CA PHE A 131 -9.04 -2.33 6.13
C PHE A 131 -7.96 -1.34 5.71
N VAL A 132 -8.34 -0.10 5.34
CA VAL A 132 -7.40 0.94 4.93
C VAL A 132 -6.46 1.32 6.07
N LEU A 133 -6.98 1.55 7.28
CA LEU A 133 -6.16 1.87 8.45
C LEU A 133 -5.16 0.76 8.75
N ARG A 134 -5.59 -0.49 8.70
CA ARG A 134 -4.71 -1.64 8.88
C ARG A 134 -3.61 -1.68 7.81
N CYS A 135 -3.94 -1.48 6.54
CA CYS A 135 -2.95 -1.42 5.46
C CYS A 135 -1.90 -0.33 5.72
N VAL A 136 -2.33 0.88 6.06
CA VAL A 136 -1.43 2.03 6.28
C VAL A 136 -0.56 1.81 7.51
N LEU A 137 -1.14 1.42 8.65
CA LEU A 137 -0.42 1.26 9.92
C LEU A 137 0.61 0.12 9.85
N PHE A 138 0.21 -1.05 9.31
CA PHE A 138 1.15 -2.17 9.17
C PHE A 138 2.22 -1.89 8.13
N SER A 139 1.89 -1.22 7.01
CA SER A 139 2.90 -0.78 6.05
C SER A 139 3.91 0.14 6.70
N ALA A 140 3.45 1.15 7.44
CA ALA A 140 4.33 2.06 8.17
C ALA A 140 5.22 1.31 9.16
N PHE A 141 4.67 0.38 9.94
CA PHE A 141 5.44 -0.44 10.86
C PHE A 141 6.53 -1.26 10.15
N PHE A 142 6.16 -2.02 9.10
CA PHE A 142 7.13 -2.84 8.36
C PHE A 142 8.20 -2.00 7.66
N LEU A 143 7.83 -0.85 7.10
CA LEU A 143 8.77 0.02 6.38
C LEU A 143 9.68 0.82 7.31
N CYS A 144 9.15 1.33 8.43
CA CYS A 144 9.92 2.17 9.35
C CYS A 144 10.78 1.36 10.33
N PHE A 145 10.36 0.14 10.67
CA PHE A 145 11.09 -0.68 11.65
C PHE A 145 11.75 -1.89 11.00
N VAL A 146 10.98 -2.85 10.52
CA VAL A 146 11.52 -4.13 10.07
C VAL A 146 12.51 -3.94 8.91
N MET A 147 12.12 -3.15 7.91
CA MET A 147 12.98 -2.88 6.77
C MET A 147 14.25 -2.12 7.14
N GLN A 148 14.15 -1.10 8.00
CA GLN A 148 15.32 -0.33 8.40
C GLN A 148 16.30 -1.17 9.22
N ILE A 149 15.79 -2.02 10.13
CA ILE A 149 16.63 -2.96 10.87
C ILE A 149 17.37 -3.90 9.90
N MET A 150 16.67 -4.45 8.89
CA MET A 150 17.31 -5.32 7.90
C MET A 150 18.35 -4.57 7.07
N LYS A 151 18.03 -3.37 6.58
CA LYS A 151 18.93 -2.59 5.73
C LYS A 151 20.22 -2.22 6.44
N TYR A 152 20.10 -1.63 7.60
CA TYR A 152 21.27 -1.14 8.35
C TYR A 152 21.97 -2.28 9.10
N GLY A 153 21.24 -3.30 9.53
CA GLY A 153 21.82 -4.47 10.20
C GLY A 153 22.62 -5.38 9.27
N LEU A 154 22.20 -5.49 7.99
CA LEU A 154 22.91 -6.31 7.01
C LEU A 154 24.01 -5.54 6.29
N GLY A 155 23.89 -4.22 6.14
CA GLY A 155 24.90 -3.37 5.55
C GLY A 155 25.31 -3.75 4.12
N MET A 156 24.39 -4.26 3.30
CA MET A 156 24.70 -4.75 1.96
C MET A 156 24.94 -3.61 0.98
N PRO A 157 26.06 -3.61 0.21
CA PRO A 157 26.38 -2.54 -0.72
C PRO A 157 25.41 -2.50 -1.92
N ARG A 158 25.16 -1.32 -2.44
CA ARG A 158 24.45 -1.14 -3.72
C ARG A 158 25.38 -1.45 -4.91
N PRO A 159 24.81 -1.68 -6.12
CA PRO A 159 25.61 -1.86 -7.33
C PRO A 159 26.63 -0.74 -7.52
N GLY A 160 27.90 -1.12 -7.77
CA GLY A 160 29.01 -0.20 -7.97
C GLY A 160 29.74 0.26 -6.70
N PHE A 161 29.33 -0.20 -5.52
CA PHE A 161 30.03 0.09 -4.27
C PHE A 161 30.71 -1.15 -3.72
N PRO A 162 31.92 -1.02 -3.14
CA PRO A 162 32.61 -2.13 -2.46
C PRO A 162 31.89 -2.50 -1.16
N TRP A 163 32.19 -3.67 -0.63
CA TRP A 163 31.74 -4.06 0.70
C TRP A 163 32.28 -3.10 1.76
N PRO A 164 31.45 -2.71 2.75
CA PRO A 164 31.88 -1.84 3.82
C PRO A 164 32.94 -2.54 4.70
N PRO A 165 33.88 -1.80 5.28
CA PRO A 165 34.85 -2.36 6.21
C PRO A 165 34.21 -2.83 7.52
N TYR A 166 33.00 -2.35 7.83
CA TYR A 166 32.23 -2.72 9.01
C TYR A 166 30.78 -3.05 8.61
N PRO A 167 30.15 -4.09 9.21
CA PRO A 167 28.82 -4.57 8.81
C PRO A 167 27.68 -3.63 9.16
N LEU A 168 27.86 -2.62 9.99
CA LEU A 168 26.84 -1.67 10.43
C LEU A 168 27.15 -0.29 9.86
N GLY A 169 26.30 0.17 8.92
CA GLY A 169 26.46 1.50 8.35
C GLY A 169 25.12 2.18 8.08
N PHE A 170 24.86 3.30 8.75
CA PHE A 170 23.69 4.17 8.48
C PHE A 170 23.84 4.97 7.17
N ILE A 171 24.62 4.46 6.22
CA ILE A 171 24.93 5.09 4.95
C ILE A 171 24.08 4.44 3.86
N ASN A 172 23.37 5.25 3.07
CA ASN A 172 22.48 4.77 2.00
C ASN A 172 23.14 3.85 0.96
N GLN A 173 24.46 3.99 0.76
CA GLN A 173 25.25 3.14 -0.14
C GLN A 173 25.26 1.67 0.29
N TYR A 174 25.14 1.41 1.59
CA TYR A 174 25.16 0.07 2.21
C TYR A 174 23.76 -0.38 2.68
N ALA A 175 22.71 0.30 2.25
CA ALA A 175 21.33 -0.04 2.57
C ALA A 175 20.61 -0.63 1.35
N SER A 176 21.26 -1.60 0.65
CA SER A 176 20.70 -2.19 -0.56
C SER A 176 19.61 -3.22 -0.25
N PHE A 177 19.90 -4.20 0.59
CA PHE A 177 19.00 -5.30 0.87
C PHE A 177 18.14 -5.06 2.13
N PRO A 178 16.86 -5.40 2.08
CA PRO A 178 16.04 -5.68 0.91
C PRO A 178 15.59 -4.42 0.17
N SER A 179 15.09 -4.57 -1.07
CA SER A 179 14.56 -3.44 -1.84
C SER A 179 13.30 -2.86 -1.21
N GLY A 180 13.41 -1.61 -0.72
CA GLY A 180 12.30 -0.92 -0.08
C GLY A 180 11.14 -0.65 -1.01
N HIS A 181 11.40 -0.20 -2.23
CA HIS A 181 10.33 0.08 -3.21
C HIS A 181 9.54 -1.18 -3.55
N THR A 182 10.23 -2.31 -3.74
CA THR A 182 9.59 -3.59 -4.03
C THR A 182 8.77 -4.08 -2.85
N ALA A 183 9.32 -4.03 -1.64
CA ALA A 183 8.59 -4.45 -0.45
C ALA A 183 7.34 -3.57 -0.23
N THR A 184 7.47 -2.25 -0.37
CA THR A 184 6.35 -1.30 -0.20
C THR A 184 5.22 -1.61 -1.17
N ILE A 185 5.52 -1.68 -2.48
CA ILE A 185 4.47 -1.88 -3.49
C ILE A 185 3.72 -3.20 -3.26
N ILE A 186 4.41 -4.28 -2.89
CA ILE A 186 3.79 -5.58 -2.61
C ILE A 186 2.95 -5.52 -1.33
N THR A 187 3.49 -4.90 -0.27
CA THR A 187 2.78 -4.74 1.01
C THR A 187 1.41 -4.07 0.85
N VAL A 188 1.31 -3.11 -0.07
CA VAL A 188 0.07 -2.34 -0.27
C VAL A 188 -0.78 -2.86 -1.44
N ALA A 189 -0.19 -3.32 -2.55
CA ALA A 189 -0.94 -3.75 -3.72
C ALA A 189 -1.60 -5.13 -3.55
N VAL A 190 -0.92 -6.07 -2.87
CA VAL A 190 -1.48 -7.42 -2.67
C VAL A 190 -2.75 -7.40 -1.82
N PRO A 191 -2.80 -6.72 -0.65
CA PRO A 191 -4.05 -6.62 0.10
C PRO A 191 -5.19 -5.97 -0.68
N LEU A 192 -4.91 -4.95 -1.52
CA LEU A 192 -5.91 -4.33 -2.39
C LEU A 192 -6.50 -5.32 -3.40
N ALA A 193 -5.64 -6.08 -4.09
CA ALA A 193 -6.09 -7.08 -5.06
C ALA A 193 -6.97 -8.14 -4.41
N LEU A 194 -6.57 -8.64 -3.23
CA LEU A 194 -7.32 -9.63 -2.47
C LEU A 194 -8.63 -9.08 -1.91
N TRP A 195 -8.69 -7.79 -1.59
CA TRP A 195 -9.87 -7.11 -1.10
C TRP A 195 -10.91 -6.89 -2.18
N PHE A 196 -10.51 -6.30 -3.31
CA PHE A 196 -11.45 -5.96 -4.39
C PHE A 196 -11.87 -7.15 -5.24
N ARG A 197 -11.07 -8.22 -5.32
CA ARG A 197 -11.35 -9.44 -6.10
C ARG A 197 -11.72 -9.16 -7.57
N ASN A 198 -11.15 -8.13 -8.13
CA ASN A 198 -11.38 -7.71 -9.51
C ASN A 198 -10.19 -8.14 -10.38
N ARG A 199 -10.40 -9.07 -11.31
CA ARG A 199 -9.33 -9.63 -12.15
C ARG A 199 -8.57 -8.59 -12.97
N PRO A 200 -9.22 -7.67 -13.72
CA PRO A 200 -8.53 -6.58 -14.41
C PRO A 200 -7.70 -5.71 -13.49
N PHE A 201 -8.23 -5.37 -12.32
CA PHE A 201 -7.51 -4.57 -11.32
C PHE A 201 -6.31 -5.33 -10.74
N SER A 202 -6.47 -6.63 -10.46
CA SER A 202 -5.36 -7.48 -10.00
C SER A 202 -4.26 -7.60 -11.05
N LEU A 203 -4.62 -7.74 -12.33
CA LEU A 203 -3.66 -7.74 -13.43
C LEU A 203 -2.91 -6.41 -13.51
N PHE A 204 -3.61 -5.28 -13.43
CA PHE A 204 -3.00 -3.96 -13.38
C PHE A 204 -1.99 -3.84 -12.23
N LEU A 205 -2.37 -4.24 -11.01
CA LEU A 205 -1.48 -4.22 -9.85
C LEU A 205 -0.27 -5.15 -10.02
N SER A 206 -0.44 -6.30 -10.65
CA SER A 206 0.65 -7.24 -10.97
C SER A 206 1.68 -6.60 -11.92
N VAL A 207 1.22 -5.88 -12.95
CA VAL A 207 2.09 -5.12 -13.86
C VAL A 207 2.82 -4.00 -13.10
N VAL A 208 2.12 -3.26 -12.23
CA VAL A 208 2.74 -2.20 -11.40
C VAL A 208 3.81 -2.77 -10.48
N ILE A 209 3.56 -3.92 -9.84
CA ILE A 209 4.56 -4.61 -9.01
C ILE A 209 5.79 -4.99 -9.85
N ALA A 210 5.57 -5.57 -11.04
CA ALA A 210 6.65 -5.99 -11.92
C ALA A 210 7.51 -4.80 -12.40
N LEU A 211 6.87 -3.73 -12.85
CA LEU A 211 7.56 -2.52 -13.28
C LEU A 211 8.33 -1.86 -12.14
N MET A 212 7.74 -1.79 -10.94
CA MET A 212 8.38 -1.22 -9.76
C MET A 212 9.64 -1.99 -9.38
N GLY A 213 9.56 -3.33 -9.27
CA GLY A 213 10.70 -4.16 -8.94
C GLY A 213 11.80 -4.10 -10.01
N PHE A 214 11.42 -4.24 -11.28
CA PHE A 214 12.37 -4.22 -12.40
C PHE A 214 13.05 -2.85 -12.57
N SER A 215 12.32 -1.75 -12.36
CA SER A 215 12.90 -0.40 -12.47
C SER A 215 14.12 -0.19 -11.54
N ARG A 216 14.16 -0.89 -10.41
CA ARG A 216 15.28 -0.78 -9.45
C ARG A 216 16.56 -1.44 -9.97
N VAL A 217 16.43 -2.54 -10.71
CA VAL A 217 17.55 -3.21 -11.37
C VAL A 217 18.00 -2.41 -12.59
N TRP A 218 17.03 -1.96 -13.42
CA TRP A 218 17.32 -1.12 -14.60
C TRP A 218 18.10 0.14 -14.26
N LEU A 219 17.70 0.83 -13.19
CA LEU A 219 18.36 2.05 -12.72
C LEU A 219 19.65 1.80 -11.91
N GLY A 220 20.12 0.55 -11.83
CA GLY A 220 21.36 0.19 -11.11
C GLY A 220 21.33 0.51 -9.62
N GLN A 221 20.14 0.54 -8.99
CA GLN A 221 19.99 0.90 -7.59
C GLN A 221 19.92 -0.31 -6.65
N HIS A 222 19.61 -1.47 -7.20
CA HIS A 222 19.48 -2.73 -6.45
C HIS A 222 19.98 -3.91 -7.28
N HIS A 223 20.52 -4.90 -6.59
CA HIS A 223 20.78 -6.21 -7.17
C HIS A 223 19.49 -7.04 -7.31
N PRO A 224 19.42 -8.02 -8.22
CA PRO A 224 18.25 -8.90 -8.33
C PRO A 224 17.86 -9.57 -6.99
N ILE A 225 18.83 -9.97 -6.18
CA ILE A 225 18.59 -10.55 -4.86
C ILE A 225 17.88 -9.59 -3.90
N ASP A 226 18.15 -8.27 -4.00
CA ASP A 226 17.47 -7.27 -3.17
C ASP A 226 15.99 -7.21 -3.51
N ILE A 227 15.65 -7.38 -4.80
CA ILE A 227 14.27 -7.44 -5.25
C ILE A 227 13.58 -8.69 -4.71
N VAL A 228 14.25 -9.85 -4.78
CA VAL A 228 13.72 -11.10 -4.21
C VAL A 228 13.51 -10.95 -2.69
N GLY A 229 14.47 -10.36 -1.98
CA GLY A 229 14.32 -10.02 -0.56
C GLY A 229 13.15 -9.08 -0.29
N GLY A 230 12.96 -8.07 -1.15
CA GLY A 230 11.81 -7.18 -1.12
C GLY A 230 10.49 -7.90 -1.38
N MET A 231 10.46 -8.87 -2.31
CA MET A 231 9.28 -9.71 -2.56
C MET A 231 8.92 -10.54 -1.34
N LEU A 232 9.89 -11.15 -0.70
CA LEU A 232 9.67 -11.96 0.51
C LEU A 232 9.15 -11.10 1.67
N LEU A 233 9.84 -10.00 1.99
CA LEU A 233 9.44 -9.11 3.07
C LEU A 233 8.07 -8.48 2.82
N GLY A 234 7.83 -7.98 1.60
CA GLY A 234 6.54 -7.42 1.20
C GLY A 234 5.41 -8.45 1.27
N SER A 235 5.69 -9.72 0.91
CA SER A 235 4.72 -10.82 1.02
C SER A 235 4.37 -11.16 2.46
N ILE A 236 5.34 -11.18 3.36
CA ILE A 236 5.11 -11.38 4.80
C ILE A 236 4.24 -10.24 5.33
N ALA A 237 4.59 -8.99 5.02
CA ALA A 237 3.82 -7.82 5.43
C ALA A 237 2.39 -7.86 4.87
N ALA A 238 2.22 -8.14 3.58
CA ALA A 238 0.92 -8.27 2.93
C ALA A 238 0.07 -9.38 3.57
N ARG A 239 0.68 -10.51 3.93
CA ARG A 239 0.00 -11.61 4.63
C ARG A 239 -0.49 -11.19 6.02
N CYS A 240 0.30 -10.40 6.76
CA CYS A 240 -0.11 -9.87 8.06
C CYS A 240 -1.25 -8.85 7.95
N ILE A 241 -1.27 -8.07 6.86
CA ILE A 241 -2.29 -7.05 6.61
C ILE A 241 -3.59 -7.67 6.13
N ALA A 242 -3.53 -8.65 5.23
CA ALA A 242 -4.69 -9.16 4.53
C ALA A 242 -5.74 -9.71 5.50
N CYS A 243 -6.88 -9.04 5.48
CA CYS A 243 -8.11 -9.51 6.10
C CYS A 243 -9.01 -10.10 5.02
N GLU A 244 -9.68 -11.19 5.30
CA GLU A 244 -10.78 -11.60 4.44
C GLU A 244 -11.94 -10.61 4.57
N ARG A 245 -12.53 -10.26 3.42
CA ARG A 245 -13.86 -9.67 3.41
C ARG A 245 -14.83 -10.76 3.83
N ILE A 246 -15.05 -10.88 5.16
CA ILE A 246 -15.99 -11.85 5.69
C ILE A 246 -17.35 -11.52 5.08
N PRO A 247 -17.97 -12.39 4.29
CA PRO A 247 -19.31 -12.13 3.79
C PRO A 247 -20.23 -11.96 4.99
N MET A 248 -20.99 -10.86 5.03
CA MET A 248 -22.00 -10.68 6.07
C MET A 248 -22.96 -11.86 6.02
N LYS A 249 -23.30 -12.40 7.18
CA LYS A 249 -24.38 -13.40 7.24
C LYS A 249 -25.64 -12.74 6.69
N LYS A 250 -26.45 -13.50 5.93
CA LYS A 250 -27.69 -12.98 5.31
C LYS A 250 -28.58 -12.19 6.29
N GLY A 251 -28.61 -12.56 7.58
CA GLY A 251 -29.34 -11.83 8.60
C GLY A 251 -28.75 -10.48 8.99
N GLU A 252 -27.42 -10.32 8.96
CA GLU A 252 -26.77 -9.03 9.24
C GLU A 252 -26.95 -8.04 8.08
N GLN A 253 -26.99 -8.56 6.83
CA GLN A 253 -27.28 -7.75 5.66
C GLN A 253 -28.72 -7.24 5.70
N HIS A 254 -29.67 -8.10 6.02
CA HIS A 254 -31.08 -7.73 6.13
C HIS A 254 -31.32 -6.68 7.22
N ALA A 255 -30.70 -6.82 8.39
CA ALA A 255 -30.81 -5.86 9.48
C ALA A 255 -30.23 -4.47 9.11
N LEU A 256 -29.12 -4.43 8.36
CA LEU A 256 -28.54 -3.17 7.86
C LEU A 256 -29.41 -2.50 6.79
N ASP A 257 -30.00 -3.29 5.92
CA ASP A 257 -30.91 -2.78 4.87
C ASP A 257 -32.19 -2.23 5.50
N GLU A 258 -32.74 -2.92 6.52
CA GLU A 258 -33.90 -2.40 7.30
C GLU A 258 -33.57 -1.13 8.07
N GLN A 259 -32.36 -1.03 8.63
CA GLN A 259 -31.94 0.18 9.32
C GLN A 259 -31.78 1.37 8.37
N LYS A 260 -31.24 1.18 7.18
CA LYS A 260 -31.16 2.20 6.13
C LYS A 260 -32.54 2.67 5.69
N ILE A 261 -33.47 1.75 5.46
CA ILE A 261 -34.85 2.08 5.09
C ILE A 261 -35.52 2.91 6.19
N ARG A 262 -35.33 2.59 7.46
CA ARG A 262 -35.85 3.40 8.57
C ARG A 262 -35.24 4.80 8.62
N GLU A 263 -33.94 4.93 8.39
CA GLU A 263 -33.26 6.23 8.40
C GLU A 263 -33.68 7.11 7.20
N GLU A 264 -34.03 6.51 6.06
CA GLU A 264 -34.57 7.22 4.90
C GLU A 264 -36.04 7.63 5.06
N THR A 265 -36.83 6.85 5.82
CA THR A 265 -38.26 7.12 6.06
C THR A 265 -38.48 8.21 7.13
N VAL A 266 -37.46 8.51 7.95
CA VAL A 266 -37.52 9.53 9.03
C VAL A 266 -36.98 10.90 8.55
N LYS A 267 -36.51 11.01 7.32
CA LYS A 267 -36.14 12.27 6.64
C LYS A 267 -37.27 12.81 5.79
#